data_64d95aaa95b7837bec96bcdc8b35adb9
#
_entry.id   64d95aaa95b7837bec96bcdc8b35adb9
#
_cell.length_a   1.000
_cell.length_b   1.000
_cell.length_c   1.000
_cell.angle_alpha   90.00
_cell.angle_beta   90.00
_cell.angle_gamma   90.00
#
_symmetry.space_group_name_H-M   'P 1'
#
loop_
_entity.id
_entity.type
_entity.pdbx_description
1 polymer ?
#
loop_
_entity_poly.entity_id
_entity_poly.type
_entity_poly.pdbx_seq_one_letter_code
_entity_poly.pdbx_strand_id
1 'polypeptide(L)'
;AEEMDALGGQINAYTTKEYTCYHTRVLDKHIDRALDVMSDMLLHPLIAQEEVQKERNVITEEIYMYDDAPEELVHDALQDAIWRDTSLGMPILGTEETIAAFDADFIRAYYERNYHQENIVLSVAGNFEEKEMLGKLNEKLGGWKRETPFVQHDTHAAYQISCVEKEKDIEQVHVCLAFPGLTREHPQKYALAIFNTLFGGGMSSRLFQKIREENGLTYSIYSYTTAFADTGVFTICASMNPNQTERVFELIAEELKEVTAEAFPEQLIAVTKEQMISNFIIGTESTLNRIGRVNGSSGLGETGYDPATNTLSYLCNITGDADSLDF
;
A
#
# COMPACT_ATOMS: atom_id res chain seq x y z
N ALA A 1 -4.95 2.15 -23.44
CA ALA A 1 -6.23 1.54 -23.02
C ALA A 1 -6.81 0.67 -24.14
N GLU A 2 -7.18 1.22 -25.31
CA GLU A 2 -7.86 0.51 -26.41
C GLU A 2 -7.24 -0.85 -26.80
N GLU A 3 -5.91 -0.92 -26.86
CA GLU A 3 -5.21 -2.16 -27.20
C GLU A 3 -5.37 -3.24 -26.13
N MET A 4 -5.37 -2.85 -24.88
CA MET A 4 -5.60 -3.79 -23.76
C MET A 4 -7.06 -4.23 -23.69
N ASP A 5 -7.98 -3.31 -23.91
CA ASP A 5 -9.42 -3.58 -23.98
C ASP A 5 -9.76 -4.57 -25.12
N ALA A 6 -9.11 -4.40 -26.30
CA ALA A 6 -9.27 -5.32 -27.44
C ALA A 6 -8.81 -6.75 -27.13
N LEU A 7 -7.91 -6.95 -26.17
CA LEU A 7 -7.45 -8.26 -25.69
C LEU A 7 -8.32 -8.81 -24.56
N GLY A 8 -9.32 -8.05 -24.07
CA GLY A 8 -10.01 -8.34 -22.83
C GLY A 8 -9.10 -8.27 -21.60
N GLY A 9 -8.01 -7.52 -21.73
CA GLY A 9 -7.04 -7.28 -20.68
C GLY A 9 -7.41 -6.10 -19.78
N GLN A 10 -6.70 -5.99 -18.69
CA GLN A 10 -6.81 -4.85 -17.77
C GLN A 10 -5.43 -4.20 -17.63
N ILE A 11 -5.39 -2.89 -17.63
CA ILE A 11 -4.21 -2.10 -17.31
C ILE A 11 -4.60 -1.05 -16.27
N ASN A 12 -3.78 -0.90 -15.25
CA ASN A 12 -4.03 0.06 -14.18
C ASN A 12 -2.73 0.46 -13.51
N ALA A 13 -2.78 1.52 -12.70
CA ALA A 13 -1.68 1.96 -11.87
C ALA A 13 -2.19 2.47 -10.53
N TYR A 14 -1.35 2.41 -9.51
CA TYR A 14 -1.61 3.05 -8.23
C TYR A 14 -0.30 3.54 -7.62
N THR A 15 -0.41 4.58 -6.80
CA THR A 15 0.71 5.14 -6.04
C THR A 15 0.48 4.96 -4.56
N THR A 16 1.53 4.57 -3.85
CA THR A 16 1.59 4.54 -2.39
C THR A 16 2.56 5.61 -1.89
N LYS A 17 2.76 5.70 -0.60
CA LYS A 17 3.76 6.62 -0.02
C LYS A 17 5.20 6.29 -0.42
N GLU A 18 5.50 5.06 -0.84
CA GLU A 18 6.86 4.61 -1.12
C GLU A 18 7.11 4.19 -2.58
N TYR A 19 6.07 3.84 -3.34
CA TYR A 19 6.23 3.37 -4.72
C TYR A 19 5.01 3.62 -5.58
N THR A 20 5.22 3.65 -6.89
CA THR A 20 4.16 3.59 -7.91
C THR A 20 4.20 2.22 -8.59
N CYS A 21 3.05 1.58 -8.71
CA CYS A 21 2.90 0.29 -9.36
C CYS A 21 2.07 0.41 -10.63
N TYR A 22 2.65 0.03 -11.76
CA TYR A 22 1.91 -0.18 -13.01
C TYR A 22 1.69 -1.68 -13.18
N HIS A 23 0.48 -2.10 -13.43
CA HIS A 23 0.17 -3.51 -13.60
C HIS A 23 -0.80 -3.76 -14.75
N THR A 24 -0.65 -4.94 -15.35
CA THR A 24 -1.56 -5.42 -16.38
C THR A 24 -1.94 -6.86 -16.12
N ARG A 25 -3.12 -7.24 -16.56
CA ARG A 25 -3.65 -8.60 -16.48
C ARG A 25 -4.24 -9.00 -17.82
N VAL A 26 -3.71 -10.08 -18.39
CA VAL A 26 -4.13 -10.64 -19.68
C VAL A 26 -4.16 -12.16 -19.63
N LEU A 27 -4.75 -12.78 -20.63
CA LEU A 27 -4.53 -14.22 -20.85
C LEU A 27 -3.08 -14.47 -21.27
N ASP A 28 -2.52 -15.62 -20.92
CA ASP A 28 -1.15 -16.03 -21.23
C ASP A 28 -0.77 -15.87 -22.72
N LYS A 29 -1.67 -16.21 -23.63
CA LYS A 29 -1.48 -16.04 -25.09
C LYS A 29 -1.32 -14.58 -25.55
N HIS A 30 -1.64 -13.60 -24.69
CA HIS A 30 -1.55 -12.17 -24.99
C HIS A 30 -0.38 -11.47 -24.28
N ILE A 31 0.49 -12.23 -23.61
CA ILE A 31 1.56 -11.66 -22.80
C ILE A 31 2.52 -10.79 -23.61
N ASP A 32 2.84 -11.17 -24.87
CA ASP A 32 3.75 -10.41 -25.71
C ASP A 32 3.20 -9.00 -26.01
N ARG A 33 1.89 -8.90 -26.27
CA ARG A 33 1.26 -7.61 -26.51
C ARG A 33 1.18 -6.77 -25.23
N ALA A 34 0.89 -7.39 -24.10
CA ALA A 34 0.88 -6.72 -22.80
C ALA A 34 2.27 -6.16 -22.44
N LEU A 35 3.34 -6.94 -22.66
CA LEU A 35 4.70 -6.49 -22.45
C LEU A 35 5.08 -5.35 -23.41
N ASP A 36 4.61 -5.40 -24.65
CA ASP A 36 4.82 -4.34 -25.65
C ASP A 36 4.22 -3.00 -25.20
N VAL A 37 2.94 -3.03 -24.80
CA VAL A 37 2.24 -1.83 -24.31
C VAL A 37 2.89 -1.29 -23.04
N MET A 38 3.17 -2.16 -22.07
CA MET A 38 3.77 -1.74 -20.79
C MET A 38 5.18 -1.16 -20.98
N SER A 39 6.01 -1.81 -21.79
CA SER A 39 7.37 -1.31 -22.06
C SER A 39 7.33 0.03 -22.81
N ASP A 40 6.46 0.19 -23.78
CA ASP A 40 6.32 1.46 -24.52
C ASP A 40 5.88 2.61 -23.61
N MET A 41 4.88 2.37 -22.77
CA MET A 41 4.42 3.36 -21.78
C MET A 41 5.54 3.77 -20.79
N LEU A 42 6.36 2.82 -20.36
CA LEU A 42 7.44 3.07 -19.39
C LEU A 42 8.67 3.71 -20.04
N LEU A 43 9.01 3.33 -21.28
CA LEU A 43 10.22 3.79 -21.96
C LEU A 43 10.02 5.08 -22.77
N HIS A 44 8.83 5.28 -23.31
CA HIS A 44 8.53 6.35 -24.27
C HIS A 44 7.29 7.19 -23.88
N PRO A 45 7.16 7.65 -22.63
CA PRO A 45 6.01 8.45 -22.24
C PRO A 45 5.99 9.76 -23.01
N LEU A 46 4.86 10.11 -23.59
CA LEU A 46 4.73 11.33 -24.40
C LEU A 46 4.81 12.61 -23.57
N ILE A 47 4.20 12.61 -22.39
CA ILE A 47 4.13 13.75 -21.44
C ILE A 47 3.78 15.04 -22.20
N ALA A 48 2.71 14.99 -23.01
CA ALA A 48 2.26 16.13 -23.77
C ALA A 48 1.62 17.19 -22.87
N GLN A 49 1.95 18.48 -23.07
CA GLN A 49 1.46 19.57 -22.24
C GLN A 49 -0.08 19.63 -22.16
N GLU A 50 -0.77 19.31 -23.24
CA GLU A 50 -2.23 19.30 -23.29
C GLU A 50 -2.82 18.18 -22.39
N GLU A 51 -2.18 17.01 -22.37
CA GLU A 51 -2.62 15.89 -21.52
C GLU A 51 -2.30 16.17 -20.05
N VAL A 52 -1.16 16.76 -19.75
CA VAL A 52 -0.83 17.21 -18.39
C VAL A 52 -1.86 18.21 -17.88
N GLN A 53 -2.32 19.14 -18.73
CA GLN A 53 -3.34 20.11 -18.35
C GLN A 53 -4.70 19.46 -18.07
N LYS A 54 -5.08 18.43 -18.83
CA LYS A 54 -6.33 17.67 -18.60
C LYS A 54 -6.25 16.90 -17.30
N GLU A 55 -5.13 16.20 -17.10
CA GLU A 55 -4.90 15.39 -15.89
C GLU A 55 -4.87 16.22 -14.61
N ARG A 56 -4.28 17.42 -14.67
CA ARG A 56 -4.34 18.36 -13.53
C ARG A 56 -5.77 18.65 -13.09
N ASN A 57 -6.67 18.87 -14.03
CA ASN A 57 -8.07 19.10 -13.69
C ASN A 57 -8.73 17.88 -13.07
N VAL A 58 -8.43 16.68 -13.58
CA VAL A 58 -8.94 15.41 -13.03
C VAL A 58 -8.43 15.22 -11.59
N ILE A 59 -7.12 15.40 -11.35
CA ILE A 59 -6.54 15.25 -10.00
C ILE A 59 -7.09 16.32 -9.04
N THR A 60 -7.35 17.54 -9.51
CA THR A 60 -7.98 18.57 -8.68
C THR A 60 -9.38 18.16 -8.23
N GLU A 61 -10.18 17.56 -9.12
CA GLU A 61 -11.50 17.02 -8.75
C GLU A 61 -11.36 15.82 -7.76
N GLU A 62 -10.33 14.98 -7.91
CA GLU A 62 -10.04 13.93 -6.95
C GLU A 62 -9.70 14.49 -5.56
N ILE A 63 -8.90 15.57 -5.49
CA ILE A 63 -8.59 16.25 -4.21
C ILE A 63 -9.88 16.72 -3.55
N TYR A 64 -10.79 17.36 -4.28
CA TYR A 64 -12.08 17.79 -3.73
C TYR A 64 -12.94 16.62 -3.25
N MET A 65 -12.95 15.51 -4.01
CA MET A 65 -13.68 14.31 -3.61
C MET A 65 -13.13 13.72 -2.30
N TYR A 66 -11.81 13.71 -2.12
CA TYR A 66 -11.17 13.27 -0.86
C TYR A 66 -11.45 14.24 0.29
N ASP A 67 -11.42 15.53 0.02
CA ASP A 67 -11.78 16.55 1.03
C ASP A 67 -13.23 16.41 1.50
N ASP A 68 -14.12 15.97 0.62
CA ASP A 68 -15.54 15.71 0.95
C ASP A 68 -15.79 14.35 1.60
N ALA A 69 -14.77 13.50 1.73
CA ALA A 69 -14.83 12.18 2.37
C ALA A 69 -14.15 12.20 3.76
N PRO A 70 -14.89 12.45 4.85
CA PRO A 70 -14.29 12.57 6.19
C PRO A 70 -13.54 11.32 6.65
N GLU A 71 -13.99 10.14 6.20
CA GLU A 71 -13.35 8.86 6.51
C GLU A 71 -11.94 8.76 5.89
N GLU A 72 -11.72 9.30 4.68
CA GLU A 72 -10.41 9.34 4.05
C GLU A 72 -9.56 10.48 4.60
N LEU A 73 -10.16 11.66 4.77
CA LEU A 73 -9.50 12.85 5.24
C LEU A 73 -8.85 12.68 6.63
N VAL A 74 -9.48 11.90 7.53
CA VAL A 74 -8.93 11.65 8.87
C VAL A 74 -7.63 10.84 8.82
N HIS A 75 -7.47 9.95 7.83
CA HIS A 75 -6.25 9.18 7.64
C HIS A 75 -5.10 10.05 7.14
N ASP A 76 -5.34 10.94 6.19
CA ASP A 76 -4.34 11.88 5.70
C ASP A 76 -3.94 12.88 6.78
N ALA A 77 -4.91 13.41 7.53
CA ALA A 77 -4.64 14.28 8.68
C ALA A 77 -3.79 13.60 9.76
N LEU A 78 -4.05 12.30 10.02
CA LEU A 78 -3.22 11.52 10.93
C LEU A 78 -1.79 11.40 10.44
N GLN A 79 -1.58 11.03 9.17
CA GLN A 79 -0.24 10.84 8.60
C GLN A 79 0.56 12.15 8.59
N ASP A 80 -0.07 13.26 8.21
CA ASP A 80 0.54 14.59 8.29
C ASP A 80 0.95 14.92 9.73
N ALA A 81 0.10 14.61 10.72
CA ALA A 81 0.36 14.90 12.12
C ALA A 81 1.54 14.10 12.70
N ILE A 82 1.62 12.78 12.42
CA ILE A 82 2.64 11.89 13.00
C ILE A 82 3.97 11.89 12.25
N TRP A 83 3.99 12.27 10.96
CA TRP A 83 5.19 12.33 10.12
C TRP A 83 5.38 13.70 9.47
N ARG A 84 5.08 14.75 10.23
CA ARG A 84 5.23 16.13 9.78
C ARG A 84 6.60 16.40 9.20
N ASP A 85 6.65 17.17 8.13
CA ASP A 85 7.87 17.58 7.42
C ASP A 85 8.63 16.42 6.76
N THR A 86 7.98 15.28 6.56
CA THR A 86 8.54 14.14 5.81
C THR A 86 7.66 13.77 4.62
N SER A 87 8.19 13.00 3.66
CA SER A 87 7.43 12.52 2.50
C SER A 87 6.24 11.62 2.91
N LEU A 88 6.33 10.89 4.02
CA LEU A 88 5.23 10.05 4.51
C LEU A 88 4.04 10.86 5.04
N GLY A 89 4.27 12.08 5.54
CA GLY A 89 3.21 12.98 5.98
C GLY A 89 2.46 13.65 4.82
N MET A 90 3.09 13.81 3.65
CA MET A 90 2.47 14.48 2.50
C MET A 90 1.34 13.65 1.90
N PRO A 91 0.21 14.26 1.49
CA PRO A 91 -0.86 13.55 0.79
C PRO A 91 -0.38 13.03 -0.57
N ILE A 92 -0.86 11.83 -0.97
CA ILE A 92 -0.46 11.20 -2.25
C ILE A 92 -0.93 12.05 -3.44
N LEU A 93 -2.13 12.63 -3.36
CA LEU A 93 -2.66 13.50 -4.41
C LEU A 93 -1.98 14.88 -4.46
N GLY A 94 -1.21 15.24 -3.44
CA GLY A 94 -0.67 16.58 -3.31
C GLY A 94 -1.72 17.60 -2.84
N THR A 95 -1.49 18.87 -3.17
CA THR A 95 -2.41 19.99 -2.91
C THR A 95 -2.72 20.72 -4.22
N GLU A 96 -3.78 21.53 -4.24
CA GLU A 96 -4.10 22.34 -5.42
C GLU A 96 -2.90 23.19 -5.89
N GLU A 97 -2.14 23.77 -4.94
CA GLU A 97 -0.96 24.59 -5.25
C GLU A 97 0.14 23.75 -5.92
N THR A 98 0.42 22.55 -5.38
CA THR A 98 1.46 21.68 -5.94
C THR A 98 1.05 21.16 -7.32
N ILE A 99 -0.20 20.74 -7.49
CA ILE A 99 -0.72 20.28 -8.80
C ILE A 99 -0.74 21.42 -9.81
N ALA A 100 -1.13 22.63 -9.42
CA ALA A 100 -1.12 23.79 -10.29
C ALA A 100 0.29 24.18 -10.80
N ALA A 101 1.33 23.86 -10.03
CA ALA A 101 2.71 24.15 -10.40
C ALA A 101 3.32 23.13 -11.39
N PHE A 102 2.73 21.96 -11.58
CA PHE A 102 3.28 20.92 -12.45
C PHE A 102 2.95 21.20 -13.92
N ASP A 103 3.97 21.23 -14.77
CA ASP A 103 3.88 21.27 -16.23
C ASP A 103 4.57 20.05 -16.86
N ALA A 104 4.53 19.93 -18.18
CA ALA A 104 5.12 18.80 -18.87
C ALA A 104 6.64 18.74 -18.69
N ASP A 105 7.33 19.86 -18.57
CA ASP A 105 8.77 19.90 -18.40
C ASP A 105 9.16 19.44 -16.99
N PHE A 106 8.41 19.85 -15.97
CA PHE A 106 8.58 19.37 -14.61
C PHE A 106 8.38 17.85 -14.51
N ILE A 107 7.29 17.32 -15.08
CA ILE A 107 6.99 15.89 -15.07
C ILE A 107 8.04 15.10 -15.83
N ARG A 108 8.51 15.61 -16.98
CA ARG A 108 9.59 14.98 -17.76
C ARG A 108 10.88 14.93 -16.96
N ALA A 109 11.27 16.03 -16.31
CA ALA A 109 12.45 16.06 -15.48
C ALA A 109 12.35 15.10 -14.26
N TYR A 110 11.15 14.99 -13.66
CA TYR A 110 10.89 14.00 -12.61
C TYR A 110 11.03 12.58 -13.13
N TYR A 111 10.42 12.26 -14.28
CA TYR A 111 10.51 10.96 -14.92
C TYR A 111 11.97 10.59 -15.24
N GLU A 112 12.74 11.48 -15.85
CA GLU A 112 14.14 11.25 -16.19
C GLU A 112 15.02 11.01 -14.96
N ARG A 113 14.71 11.64 -13.85
CA ARG A 113 15.45 11.50 -12.59
C ARG A 113 15.10 10.24 -11.80
N ASN A 114 13.83 9.82 -11.79
CA ASN A 114 13.36 8.78 -10.88
C ASN A 114 13.08 7.43 -11.56
N TYR A 115 12.77 7.42 -12.86
CA TYR A 115 12.50 6.19 -13.61
C TYR A 115 13.81 5.60 -14.16
N HIS A 116 14.55 4.98 -13.26
CA HIS A 116 15.84 4.35 -13.50
C HIS A 116 15.72 2.83 -13.43
N GLN A 117 16.54 2.11 -14.24
CA GLN A 117 16.61 0.66 -14.19
C GLN A 117 16.98 0.12 -12.80
N GLU A 118 17.72 0.91 -12.01
CA GLU A 118 18.11 0.57 -10.63
C GLU A 118 16.99 0.80 -9.61
N ASN A 119 15.92 1.50 -9.98
CA ASN A 119 14.78 1.85 -9.14
C ASN A 119 13.48 1.18 -9.58
N ILE A 120 13.57 0.11 -10.40
CA ILE A 120 12.40 -0.57 -10.94
C ILE A 120 12.47 -2.05 -10.66
N VAL A 121 11.38 -2.57 -10.15
CA VAL A 121 11.15 -4.00 -9.93
C VAL A 121 10.11 -4.49 -10.92
N LEU A 122 10.42 -5.56 -11.64
CA LEU A 122 9.51 -6.23 -12.56
C LEU A 122 9.03 -7.53 -11.93
N SER A 123 7.73 -7.73 -11.91
CA SER A 123 7.09 -8.90 -11.34
C SER A 123 6.12 -9.52 -12.33
N VAL A 124 6.23 -10.81 -12.59
CA VAL A 124 5.31 -11.54 -13.47
C VAL A 124 4.78 -12.75 -12.74
N ALA A 125 3.44 -12.95 -12.75
CA ALA A 125 2.80 -14.12 -12.18
C ALA A 125 1.79 -14.71 -13.16
N GLY A 126 1.82 -16.03 -13.35
CA GLY A 126 0.89 -16.71 -14.26
C GLY A 126 1.47 -17.99 -14.85
N ASN A 127 0.88 -18.42 -15.97
CA ASN A 127 1.33 -19.58 -16.71
C ASN A 127 2.35 -19.19 -17.79
N PHE A 128 3.64 -19.42 -17.54
CA PHE A 128 4.71 -19.13 -18.48
C PHE A 128 5.96 -19.99 -18.18
N GLU A 129 6.84 -20.11 -19.17
CA GLU A 129 8.17 -20.68 -19.00
C GLU A 129 9.15 -19.57 -18.60
N GLU A 130 9.82 -19.71 -17.46
CA GLU A 130 10.69 -18.69 -16.85
C GLU A 130 11.74 -18.17 -17.82
N LYS A 131 12.49 -19.09 -18.46
CA LYS A 131 13.56 -18.70 -19.37
C LYS A 131 13.06 -17.93 -20.60
N GLU A 132 11.88 -18.28 -21.10
CA GLU A 132 11.27 -17.56 -22.21
C GLU A 132 10.82 -16.17 -21.77
N MET A 133 10.17 -16.06 -20.59
CA MET A 133 9.75 -14.79 -20.02
C MET A 133 10.92 -13.85 -19.76
N LEU A 134 11.99 -14.36 -19.17
CA LEU A 134 13.23 -13.59 -18.99
C LEU A 134 13.81 -13.08 -20.32
N GLY A 135 13.77 -13.91 -21.36
CA GLY A 135 14.18 -13.50 -22.71
C GLY A 135 13.34 -12.33 -23.23
N LYS A 136 12.01 -12.41 -23.10
CA LYS A 136 11.06 -11.37 -23.52
C LYS A 136 11.26 -10.07 -22.74
N LEU A 137 11.40 -10.15 -21.42
CA LEU A 137 11.64 -8.97 -20.57
C LEU A 137 12.98 -8.30 -20.93
N ASN A 138 14.03 -9.09 -21.13
CA ASN A 138 15.33 -8.56 -21.51
C ASN A 138 15.32 -7.93 -22.92
N GLU A 139 14.58 -8.49 -23.87
CA GLU A 139 14.39 -7.91 -25.19
C GLU A 139 13.72 -6.53 -25.11
N LYS A 140 12.65 -6.39 -24.31
CA LYS A 140 11.86 -5.17 -24.20
C LYS A 140 12.52 -4.11 -23.30
N LEU A 141 13.12 -4.49 -22.21
CA LEU A 141 13.54 -3.58 -21.13
C LEU A 141 15.07 -3.59 -20.90
N GLY A 142 15.78 -4.62 -21.36
CA GLY A 142 17.22 -4.77 -21.11
C GLY A 142 18.11 -3.71 -21.75
N GLY A 143 17.60 -2.99 -22.74
CA GLY A 143 18.24 -1.82 -23.34
C GLY A 143 18.00 -0.51 -22.60
N TRP A 144 17.13 -0.50 -21.60
CA TRP A 144 16.83 0.70 -20.83
C TRP A 144 18.02 1.09 -19.95
N LYS A 145 18.59 2.24 -20.26
CA LYS A 145 19.72 2.81 -19.51
C LYS A 145 19.53 4.30 -19.36
N ARG A 146 19.74 4.79 -18.16
CA ARG A 146 19.88 6.21 -17.86
C ARG A 146 21.35 6.54 -17.64
N GLU A 147 21.80 7.64 -18.19
CA GLU A 147 23.18 8.13 -18.03
C GLU A 147 23.38 8.85 -16.67
N THR A 148 22.29 9.45 -16.15
CA THR A 148 22.30 10.11 -14.84
C THR A 148 22.30 9.07 -13.74
N PRO A 149 23.13 9.20 -12.70
CA PRO A 149 23.08 8.30 -11.56
C PRO A 149 21.76 8.41 -10.83
N PHE A 150 21.20 7.28 -10.39
CA PHE A 150 20.05 7.27 -9.49
C PHE A 150 20.48 7.80 -8.12
N VAL A 151 19.71 8.73 -7.58
CA VAL A 151 19.90 9.28 -6.23
C VAL A 151 18.81 8.71 -5.34
N GLN A 152 19.20 7.81 -4.46
CA GLN A 152 18.30 7.30 -3.43
C GLN A 152 18.00 8.45 -2.44
N HIS A 153 16.72 8.72 -2.23
CA HIS A 153 16.29 9.67 -1.21
C HIS A 153 16.13 8.94 0.11
N ASP A 154 16.86 9.40 1.11
CA ASP A 154 16.73 8.89 2.48
C ASP A 154 15.48 9.52 3.11
N THR A 155 14.46 8.71 3.39
CA THR A 155 13.17 9.16 3.92
C THR A 155 13.02 8.78 5.38
N HIS A 156 13.98 9.17 6.21
CA HIS A 156 13.88 8.84 7.63
C HIS A 156 12.71 9.60 8.29
N ALA A 157 11.62 8.89 8.56
CA ALA A 157 10.43 9.44 9.18
C ALA A 157 10.35 9.08 10.66
N ALA A 158 10.71 10.02 11.53
CA ALA A 158 10.54 9.87 12.97
C ALA A 158 9.08 10.11 13.35
N TYR A 159 8.49 9.14 14.05
CA TYR A 159 7.14 9.28 14.61
C TYR A 159 7.08 10.42 15.62
N GLN A 160 6.10 11.32 15.45
CA GLN A 160 5.85 12.45 16.35
C GLN A 160 4.53 12.25 17.09
N ILE A 161 4.54 12.53 18.40
CA ILE A 161 3.30 12.58 19.18
C ILE A 161 2.63 13.92 18.84
N SER A 162 1.44 13.85 18.26
CA SER A 162 0.70 15.03 17.81
C SER A 162 -0.80 14.81 17.97
N CYS A 163 -1.54 15.88 17.96
CA CYS A 163 -3.00 15.89 17.89
C CYS A 163 -3.41 16.95 16.87
N VAL A 164 -4.27 16.57 15.96
CA VAL A 164 -4.84 17.45 14.93
C VAL A 164 -6.37 17.32 14.95
N GLU A 165 -7.04 18.41 14.76
CA GLU A 165 -8.49 18.48 14.65
C GLU A 165 -8.86 19.29 13.40
N LYS A 166 -9.79 18.75 12.61
CA LYS A 166 -10.39 19.43 11.46
C LYS A 166 -11.88 19.52 11.69
N GLU A 167 -12.42 20.74 11.71
CA GLU A 167 -13.85 20.96 11.86
C GLU A 167 -14.54 20.92 10.49
N LYS A 168 -15.58 20.10 10.37
CA LYS A 168 -16.44 20.00 9.19
C LYS A 168 -17.90 19.91 9.62
N ASP A 169 -18.81 20.42 8.80
CA ASP A 169 -20.26 20.32 9.01
C ASP A 169 -20.76 18.92 8.56
N ILE A 170 -20.57 17.93 9.43
CA ILE A 170 -20.92 16.53 9.22
C ILE A 170 -21.60 15.94 10.45
N GLU A 171 -22.36 14.86 10.27
CA GLU A 171 -23.17 14.25 11.35
C GLU A 171 -22.33 13.42 12.34
N GLN A 172 -21.19 12.88 11.93
CA GLN A 172 -20.37 11.98 12.73
C GLN A 172 -18.98 12.57 13.00
N VAL A 173 -18.41 12.18 14.13
CA VAL A 173 -17.00 12.38 14.42
C VAL A 173 -16.23 11.18 13.91
N HIS A 174 -15.20 11.42 13.10
CA HIS A 174 -14.24 10.41 12.63
C HIS A 174 -12.92 10.60 13.37
N VAL A 175 -12.42 9.55 13.95
CA VAL A 175 -11.24 9.57 14.82
C VAL A 175 -10.26 8.48 14.39
N CYS A 176 -8.98 8.82 14.31
CA CYS A 176 -7.88 7.88 14.22
C CYS A 176 -6.89 8.10 15.36
N LEU A 177 -6.59 7.05 16.12
CA LEU A 177 -5.56 7.02 17.16
C LEU A 177 -4.37 6.22 16.65
N ALA A 178 -3.20 6.85 16.60
CA ALA A 178 -1.98 6.23 16.13
C ALA A 178 -1.02 5.89 17.26
N PHE A 179 -0.35 4.76 17.10
CA PHE A 179 0.72 4.28 17.97
C PHE A 179 1.92 3.90 17.11
N PRO A 180 3.17 4.04 17.60
CA PRO A 180 4.32 3.53 16.86
C PRO A 180 4.14 2.06 16.51
N GLY A 181 4.31 1.74 15.24
CA GLY A 181 4.23 0.38 14.70
C GLY A 181 5.62 -0.19 14.42
N LEU A 182 5.64 -1.22 13.58
CA LEU A 182 6.86 -1.93 13.19
C LEU A 182 7.19 -1.67 11.72
N THR A 183 8.46 -1.65 11.38
CA THR A 183 8.93 -1.59 10.01
C THR A 183 8.56 -2.87 9.24
N ARG A 184 8.60 -2.80 7.91
CA ARG A 184 8.28 -3.93 7.02
C ARG A 184 9.16 -5.17 7.28
N GLU A 185 10.44 -4.96 7.60
CA GLU A 185 11.40 -6.04 7.84
C GLU A 185 11.54 -6.44 9.32
N HIS A 186 10.71 -5.86 10.22
CA HIS A 186 10.84 -6.15 11.65
C HIS A 186 10.47 -7.62 11.94
N PRO A 187 11.28 -8.35 12.75
CA PRO A 187 11.06 -9.78 13.01
C PRO A 187 9.74 -10.09 13.74
N GLN A 188 9.16 -9.12 14.44
CA GLN A 188 7.87 -9.27 15.14
C GLN A 188 6.67 -8.81 14.32
N LYS A 189 6.81 -8.54 13.03
CA LYS A 189 5.70 -8.06 12.18
C LYS A 189 4.48 -9.00 12.21
N TYR A 190 4.71 -10.31 12.23
CA TYR A 190 3.63 -11.30 12.31
C TYR A 190 2.94 -11.33 13.68
N ALA A 191 3.69 -11.09 14.76
CA ALA A 191 3.08 -10.95 16.07
C ALA A 191 2.16 -9.73 16.15
N LEU A 192 2.58 -8.60 15.56
CA LEU A 192 1.75 -7.41 15.45
C LEU A 192 0.51 -7.65 14.57
N ALA A 193 0.64 -8.40 13.48
CA ALA A 193 -0.48 -8.75 12.61
C ALA A 193 -1.52 -9.64 13.34
N ILE A 194 -1.07 -10.62 14.13
CA ILE A 194 -1.95 -11.44 14.98
C ILE A 194 -2.64 -10.57 16.03
N PHE A 195 -1.88 -9.72 16.72
CA PHE A 195 -2.43 -8.76 17.68
C PHE A 195 -3.51 -7.90 17.03
N ASN A 196 -3.22 -7.29 15.88
CA ASN A 196 -4.18 -6.47 15.15
C ASN A 196 -5.47 -7.23 14.82
N THR A 197 -5.36 -8.46 14.33
CA THR A 197 -6.52 -9.29 14.00
C THR A 197 -7.39 -9.55 15.22
N LEU A 198 -6.80 -9.83 16.36
CA LEU A 198 -7.49 -10.07 17.64
C LEU A 198 -8.07 -8.80 18.25
N PHE A 199 -7.38 -7.69 18.11
CA PHE A 199 -7.72 -6.44 18.77
C PHE A 199 -8.79 -5.65 18.02
N GLY A 200 -8.62 -5.42 16.70
CA GLY A 200 -9.54 -4.60 15.90
C GLY A 200 -9.67 -5.00 14.43
N GLY A 201 -9.07 -6.12 14.00
CA GLY A 201 -8.99 -6.50 12.58
C GLY A 201 -10.23 -7.18 11.99
N GLY A 202 -11.33 -7.31 12.73
CA GLY A 202 -12.54 -7.94 12.20
C GLY A 202 -13.70 -7.98 13.18
N MET A 203 -14.82 -8.56 12.76
CA MET A 203 -16.06 -8.59 13.55
C MET A 203 -15.94 -9.37 14.88
N SER A 204 -15.03 -10.31 14.99
CA SER A 204 -14.75 -11.06 16.23
C SER A 204 -13.67 -10.41 17.11
N SER A 205 -13.13 -9.27 16.70
CA SER A 205 -12.12 -8.54 17.46
C SER A 205 -12.67 -7.88 18.72
N ARG A 206 -11.79 -7.63 19.69
CA ARG A 206 -12.16 -7.04 20.96
C ARG A 206 -12.85 -5.69 20.82
N LEU A 207 -12.27 -4.77 20.03
CA LEU A 207 -12.86 -3.45 19.82
C LEU A 207 -14.26 -3.53 19.22
N PHE A 208 -14.43 -4.37 18.18
CA PHE A 208 -15.72 -4.52 17.52
C PHE A 208 -16.76 -5.11 18.48
N GLN A 209 -16.43 -6.18 19.17
CA GLN A 209 -17.35 -6.82 20.12
C GLN A 209 -17.69 -5.87 21.26
N LYS A 210 -16.70 -5.22 21.87
CA LYS A 210 -16.92 -4.35 23.02
C LYS A 210 -17.69 -3.07 22.70
N ILE A 211 -17.29 -2.38 21.64
CA ILE A 211 -17.77 -1.02 21.39
C ILE A 211 -19.00 -1.01 20.49
N ARG A 212 -19.03 -1.89 19.46
CA ARG A 212 -20.13 -1.96 18.53
C ARG A 212 -21.23 -2.93 19.00
N GLU A 213 -20.88 -4.21 19.26
CA GLU A 213 -21.89 -5.24 19.52
C GLU A 213 -22.48 -5.12 20.94
N GLU A 214 -21.65 -4.97 21.97
CA GLU A 214 -22.12 -4.91 23.36
C GLU A 214 -22.71 -3.54 23.72
N ASN A 215 -22.15 -2.46 23.24
CA ASN A 215 -22.50 -1.11 23.64
C ASN A 215 -23.24 -0.29 22.56
N GLY A 216 -23.19 -0.67 21.28
CA GLY A 216 -23.91 0.00 20.19
C GLY A 216 -23.49 1.45 19.95
N LEU A 217 -22.21 1.81 20.25
CA LEU A 217 -21.76 3.19 20.25
C LEU A 217 -21.25 3.67 18.89
N THR A 218 -20.81 2.76 18.04
CA THR A 218 -20.27 3.06 16.71
C THR A 218 -20.83 2.12 15.67
N TYR A 219 -20.91 2.56 14.41
CA TYR A 219 -21.14 1.67 13.29
C TYR A 219 -19.81 1.08 12.79
N SER A 220 -18.75 1.88 12.79
CA SER A 220 -17.43 1.50 12.33
C SER A 220 -16.40 1.69 13.45
N ILE A 221 -15.73 0.60 13.82
CA ILE A 221 -14.53 0.58 14.65
C ILE A 221 -13.63 -0.55 14.22
N TYR A 222 -12.36 -0.24 13.99
CA TYR A 222 -11.37 -1.20 13.53
C TYR A 222 -9.95 -0.73 13.86
N SER A 223 -9.00 -1.64 13.76
CA SER A 223 -7.58 -1.31 13.79
C SER A 223 -6.86 -1.91 12.59
N TYR A 224 -5.77 -1.28 12.19
CA TYR A 224 -4.88 -1.76 11.15
C TYR A 224 -3.44 -1.36 11.41
N THR A 225 -2.53 -2.03 10.70
CA THR A 225 -1.10 -1.72 10.75
C THR A 225 -0.64 -1.27 9.38
N THR A 226 0.16 -0.21 9.32
CA THR A 226 0.88 0.18 8.11
C THR A 226 2.36 0.12 8.39
N ALA A 227 3.10 -0.63 7.57
CA ALA A 227 4.54 -0.82 7.69
C ALA A 227 5.24 -0.22 6.47
N PHE A 228 6.21 0.65 6.72
CA PHE A 228 7.08 1.25 5.74
C PHE A 228 8.49 0.67 5.85
N ALA A 229 9.40 1.08 4.99
CA ALA A 229 10.77 0.58 5.00
C ALA A 229 11.49 0.86 6.33
N ASP A 230 11.34 2.05 6.88
CA ASP A 230 12.08 2.54 8.06
C ASP A 230 11.19 2.85 9.28
N THR A 231 9.86 2.83 9.13
CA THR A 231 8.91 3.13 10.20
C THR A 231 7.62 2.32 10.05
N GLY A 232 6.69 2.48 10.97
CA GLY A 232 5.36 1.91 10.88
C GLY A 232 4.41 2.53 11.89
N VAL A 233 3.12 2.26 11.72
CA VAL A 233 2.07 2.74 12.60
C VAL A 233 1.03 1.65 12.85
N PHE A 234 0.55 1.56 14.08
CA PHE A 234 -0.66 0.84 14.46
C PHE A 234 -1.75 1.88 14.68
N THR A 235 -2.87 1.75 13.97
CA THR A 235 -3.95 2.74 13.99
C THR A 235 -5.26 2.11 14.44
N ILE A 236 -6.00 2.80 15.29
CA ILE A 236 -7.37 2.49 15.68
C ILE A 236 -8.25 3.59 15.10
N CYS A 237 -9.28 3.23 14.33
CA CYS A 237 -10.23 4.16 13.75
C CYS A 237 -11.65 3.87 14.22
N ALA A 238 -12.40 4.92 14.45
CA ALA A 238 -13.80 4.83 14.82
C ALA A 238 -14.62 6.01 14.25
N SER A 239 -15.87 5.73 13.87
CA SER A 239 -16.84 6.74 13.44
C SER A 239 -18.06 6.66 14.34
N MET A 240 -18.45 7.77 14.96
CA MET A 240 -19.49 7.81 15.98
C MET A 240 -20.27 9.12 16.02
N ASN A 241 -21.40 9.09 16.71
CA ASN A 241 -22.11 10.33 17.04
C ASN A 241 -21.26 11.17 18.02
N PRO A 242 -21.20 12.50 17.88
CA PRO A 242 -20.43 13.39 18.77
C PRO A 242 -20.68 13.14 20.27
N ASN A 243 -21.93 12.85 20.66
CA ASN A 243 -22.28 12.57 22.05
C ASN A 243 -21.72 11.24 22.61
N GLN A 244 -21.20 10.38 21.76
CA GLN A 244 -20.63 9.08 22.13
C GLN A 244 -19.10 9.12 22.23
N THR A 245 -18.46 10.19 21.80
CA THR A 245 -17.01 10.29 21.64
C THR A 245 -16.27 9.97 22.94
N GLU A 246 -16.64 10.60 24.05
CA GLU A 246 -15.99 10.38 25.35
C GLU A 246 -16.07 8.90 25.77
N ARG A 247 -17.25 8.29 25.65
CA ARG A 247 -17.45 6.89 26.05
C ARG A 247 -16.68 5.91 25.15
N VAL A 248 -16.60 6.18 23.86
CA VAL A 248 -15.82 5.37 22.93
C VAL A 248 -14.33 5.45 23.28
N PHE A 249 -13.79 6.63 23.58
CA PHE A 249 -12.41 6.78 24.01
C PHE A 249 -12.11 6.04 25.33
N GLU A 250 -13.02 6.14 26.31
CA GLU A 250 -12.88 5.39 27.57
C GLU A 250 -12.79 3.89 27.31
N LEU A 251 -13.68 3.33 26.48
CA LEU A 251 -13.69 1.91 26.17
C LEU A 251 -12.46 1.48 25.38
N ILE A 252 -11.98 2.27 24.43
CA ILE A 252 -10.70 1.98 23.74
C ILE A 252 -9.56 1.95 24.75
N ALA A 253 -9.51 2.90 25.69
CA ALA A 253 -8.46 2.95 26.71
C ALA A 253 -8.56 1.77 27.69
N GLU A 254 -9.77 1.35 28.08
CA GLU A 254 -10.00 0.17 28.89
C GLU A 254 -9.45 -1.10 28.18
N GLU A 255 -9.82 -1.29 26.90
CA GLU A 255 -9.37 -2.45 26.10
C GLU A 255 -7.86 -2.46 25.89
N LEU A 256 -7.25 -1.30 25.61
CA LEU A 256 -5.78 -1.18 25.51
C LEU A 256 -5.09 -1.55 26.84
N LYS A 257 -5.65 -1.11 27.96
CA LYS A 257 -5.13 -1.44 29.28
C LYS A 257 -5.23 -2.94 29.57
N GLU A 258 -6.35 -3.57 29.22
CA GLU A 258 -6.55 -5.00 29.42
C GLU A 258 -5.54 -5.83 28.61
N VAL A 259 -5.37 -5.55 27.32
CA VAL A 259 -4.45 -6.32 26.46
C VAL A 259 -2.98 -6.11 26.81
N THR A 260 -2.66 -5.01 27.52
CA THR A 260 -1.29 -4.81 28.04
C THR A 260 -1.06 -5.50 29.38
N ALA A 261 -2.13 -5.76 30.14
CA ALA A 261 -2.05 -6.44 31.44
C ALA A 261 -2.12 -7.96 31.32
N GLU A 262 -2.84 -8.50 30.36
CA GLU A 262 -3.08 -9.92 30.19
C GLU A 262 -2.88 -10.37 28.74
N ALA A 263 -2.10 -11.43 28.54
CA ALA A 263 -1.87 -12.00 27.22
C ALA A 263 -3.13 -12.70 26.68
N PHE A 264 -3.30 -12.67 25.35
CA PHE A 264 -4.35 -13.46 24.71
C PHE A 264 -4.17 -14.97 24.97
N PRO A 265 -5.27 -15.72 25.15
CA PRO A 265 -5.21 -17.17 25.30
C PRO A 265 -4.49 -17.84 24.13
N GLU A 266 -3.64 -18.82 24.40
CA GLU A 266 -2.88 -19.55 23.36
C GLU A 266 -3.78 -20.16 22.30
N GLN A 267 -4.94 -20.69 22.69
CA GLN A 267 -5.91 -21.26 21.75
C GLN A 267 -6.44 -20.22 20.78
N LEU A 268 -6.68 -18.99 21.23
CA LEU A 268 -7.17 -17.90 20.39
C LEU A 268 -6.09 -17.47 19.40
N ILE A 269 -4.84 -17.38 19.86
CA ILE A 269 -3.69 -17.11 18.99
C ILE A 269 -3.56 -18.19 17.91
N ALA A 270 -3.68 -19.46 18.27
CA ALA A 270 -3.59 -20.58 17.33
C ALA A 270 -4.69 -20.53 16.25
N VAL A 271 -5.94 -20.26 16.64
CA VAL A 271 -7.06 -20.10 15.71
C VAL A 271 -6.83 -18.90 14.77
N THR A 272 -6.32 -17.79 15.30
CA THR A 272 -6.03 -16.60 14.49
C THR A 272 -4.91 -16.86 13.48
N LYS A 273 -3.86 -17.56 13.88
CA LYS A 273 -2.80 -17.99 12.94
C LYS A 273 -3.37 -18.82 11.79
N GLU A 274 -4.20 -19.81 12.10
CA GLU A 274 -4.82 -20.65 11.09
C GLU A 274 -5.73 -19.84 10.14
N GLN A 275 -6.50 -18.91 10.69
CA GLN A 275 -7.31 -17.97 9.89
C GLN A 275 -6.43 -17.13 8.94
N MET A 276 -5.32 -16.59 9.43
CA MET A 276 -4.40 -15.77 8.63
C MET A 276 -3.73 -16.60 7.54
N ILE A 277 -3.29 -17.83 7.86
CA ILE A 277 -2.71 -18.77 6.88
C ILE A 277 -3.75 -19.11 5.80
N SER A 278 -4.98 -19.44 6.20
CA SER A 278 -6.06 -19.75 5.27
C SER A 278 -6.36 -18.57 4.33
N ASN A 279 -6.49 -17.36 4.88
CA ASN A 279 -6.70 -16.15 4.08
C ASN A 279 -5.52 -15.88 3.12
N PHE A 280 -4.30 -16.16 3.58
CA PHE A 280 -3.11 -16.05 2.76
C PHE A 280 -3.17 -17.02 1.57
N ILE A 281 -3.41 -18.32 1.82
CA ILE A 281 -3.48 -19.36 0.79
C ILE A 281 -4.59 -19.04 -0.22
N ILE A 282 -5.81 -18.77 0.25
CA ILE A 282 -6.95 -18.39 -0.61
C ILE A 282 -6.58 -17.16 -1.46
N GLY A 283 -5.95 -16.16 -0.85
CA GLY A 283 -5.51 -14.96 -1.56
C GLY A 283 -4.49 -15.23 -2.68
N THR A 284 -3.70 -16.33 -2.61
CA THR A 284 -2.73 -16.68 -3.66
C THR A 284 -3.34 -17.24 -4.94
N GLU A 285 -4.63 -17.55 -4.96
CA GLU A 285 -5.34 -17.91 -6.19
C GLU A 285 -5.35 -16.74 -7.20
N SER A 286 -5.34 -15.49 -6.71
CA SER A 286 -5.27 -14.30 -7.54
C SER A 286 -3.82 -14.00 -7.97
N THR A 287 -3.57 -13.98 -9.27
CA THR A 287 -2.26 -13.57 -9.82
C THR A 287 -1.91 -12.12 -9.46
N LEU A 288 -2.91 -11.24 -9.35
CA LEU A 288 -2.71 -9.86 -8.92
C LEU A 288 -2.24 -9.78 -7.45
N ASN A 289 -2.83 -10.58 -6.57
CA ASN A 289 -2.38 -10.64 -5.18
C ASN A 289 -0.96 -11.21 -5.06
N ARG A 290 -0.59 -12.16 -5.92
CA ARG A 290 0.78 -12.68 -5.98
C ARG A 290 1.77 -11.57 -6.34
N ILE A 291 1.51 -10.83 -7.41
CA ILE A 291 2.34 -9.68 -7.82
C ILE A 291 2.43 -8.62 -6.71
N GLY A 292 1.31 -8.23 -6.11
CA GLY A 292 1.27 -7.24 -5.04
C GLY A 292 2.10 -7.63 -3.82
N ARG A 293 2.16 -8.91 -3.48
CA ARG A 293 2.98 -9.43 -2.37
C ARG A 293 4.46 -9.37 -2.66
N VAL A 294 4.87 -9.75 -3.87
CA VAL A 294 6.27 -9.64 -4.27
C VAL A 294 6.72 -8.18 -4.22
N ASN A 295 5.93 -7.28 -4.78
CA ASN A 295 6.24 -5.85 -4.74
C ASN A 295 6.25 -5.29 -3.31
N GLY A 296 5.38 -5.76 -2.43
CA GLY A 296 5.30 -5.34 -1.03
C GLY A 296 6.40 -5.91 -0.14
N SER A 297 6.95 -7.09 -0.47
CA SER A 297 8.06 -7.71 0.27
C SER A 297 9.43 -7.27 -0.24
N SER A 298 9.53 -6.91 -1.50
CA SER A 298 10.74 -6.31 -2.05
C SER A 298 10.78 -4.84 -1.67
N GLY A 299 11.27 -4.46 -0.52
CA GLY A 299 11.59 -3.05 -0.29
C GLY A 299 12.36 -2.53 -1.50
N LEU A 300 12.01 -1.36 -2.05
CA LEU A 300 12.71 -0.71 -3.15
C LEU A 300 14.17 -0.41 -2.74
N GLY A 301 15.01 -1.41 -2.62
CA GLY A 301 16.39 -1.22 -2.16
C GLY A 301 17.21 -2.49 -2.02
N GLU A 302 16.59 -3.64 -1.91
CA GLU A 302 17.32 -4.89 -1.94
C GLU A 302 16.87 -5.76 -3.10
N THR A 303 17.69 -5.79 -4.14
CA THR A 303 17.66 -6.85 -5.14
C THR A 303 18.07 -8.15 -4.44
N GLY A 304 17.13 -8.82 -3.82
CA GLY A 304 17.33 -10.13 -3.22
C GLY A 304 17.49 -11.18 -4.30
N TYR A 305 18.60 -11.16 -5.02
CA TYR A 305 19.06 -12.32 -5.77
C TYR A 305 19.61 -13.31 -4.76
N ASP A 306 18.92 -14.42 -4.58
CA ASP A 306 19.48 -15.57 -3.87
C ASP A 306 20.22 -16.48 -4.89
N PRO A 307 21.56 -16.47 -4.88
CA PRO A 307 22.35 -17.30 -5.79
C PRO A 307 22.22 -18.80 -5.47
N ALA A 308 21.76 -19.20 -4.29
CA ALA A 308 21.61 -20.60 -3.91
C ALA A 308 20.34 -21.23 -4.52
N THR A 309 19.30 -20.44 -4.72
CA THR A 309 18.04 -20.88 -5.31
C THR A 309 17.87 -20.42 -6.75
N ASN A 310 18.80 -19.61 -7.27
CA ASN A 310 18.74 -18.95 -8.58
C ASN A 310 17.44 -18.15 -8.75
N THR A 311 16.88 -17.68 -7.65
CA THR A 311 15.64 -16.90 -7.63
C THR A 311 16.03 -15.43 -7.59
N LEU A 312 15.77 -14.71 -8.67
CA LEU A 312 15.56 -13.28 -8.58
C LEU A 312 14.21 -13.15 -7.86
N SER A 313 14.21 -12.67 -6.65
CA SER A 313 12.99 -12.49 -5.84
C SER A 313 11.97 -11.54 -6.47
N TYR A 314 12.30 -10.94 -7.58
CA TYR A 314 11.53 -9.93 -8.32
C TYR A 314 11.01 -10.41 -9.67
N LEU A 315 11.66 -11.37 -10.29
CA LEU A 315 11.08 -12.14 -11.38
C LEU A 315 10.39 -13.30 -10.72
N CYS A 316 9.18 -13.05 -10.33
CA CYS A 316 8.42 -13.95 -9.52
C CYS A 316 8.24 -15.28 -10.21
N ASN A 317 9.08 -16.22 -9.91
CA ASN A 317 8.78 -17.61 -10.10
C ASN A 317 7.84 -18.04 -8.98
N ILE A 318 6.58 -17.58 -9.02
CA ILE A 318 5.51 -18.14 -8.20
C ILE A 318 4.92 -19.30 -8.99
N THR A 319 5.71 -20.30 -9.25
CA THR A 319 5.20 -21.64 -9.49
C THR A 319 4.86 -22.20 -8.12
N GLY A 320 3.60 -22.29 -7.87
CA GLY A 320 2.82 -22.80 -6.80
C GLY A 320 3.34 -23.87 -5.82
N ASP A 321 4.47 -23.69 -5.21
CA ASP A 321 4.84 -24.45 -4.01
C ASP A 321 4.71 -23.56 -2.80
N ALA A 322 3.58 -23.71 -2.12
CA ALA A 322 3.28 -23.05 -0.84
C ALA A 322 4.28 -23.46 0.28
N ASP A 323 5.05 -24.49 0.07
CA ASP A 323 6.01 -25.05 1.03
C ASP A 323 7.35 -24.29 1.07
N SER A 324 7.58 -23.32 0.19
CA SER A 324 8.81 -22.52 0.16
C SER A 324 8.70 -21.15 0.85
N LEU A 325 7.56 -20.86 1.44
CA LEU A 325 7.37 -19.63 2.21
C LEU A 325 7.60 -19.96 3.69
N ASP A 326 8.83 -19.77 4.16
CA ASP A 326 9.16 -19.77 5.58
C ASP A 326 8.41 -18.63 6.29
N PHE A 327 7.48 -18.99 7.17
CA PHE A 327 6.75 -18.12 8.08
C PHE A 327 7.49 -17.96 9.42
#